data_aa369c6bd69d136802cfabd36a245fc5
#
_entry.id   aa369c6bd69d136802cfabd36a245fc5
#
_cell.length_a   1.000
_cell.length_b   1.000
_cell.length_c   1.000
_cell.angle_alpha   90.00
_cell.angle_beta   90.00
_cell.angle_gamma   90.00
#
_symmetry.space_group_name_H-M   'P 1'
#
loop_
_entity.id
_entity.type
_entity.pdbx_description
1 polymer ?
#
loop_
_entity_poly.entity_id
_entity_poly.type
_entity_poly.pdbx_seq_one_letter_code
_entity_poly.pdbx_strand_id
1 'polypeptide(L)'
;METINERIAWCVKDSNLTKTAFAEKINVSQSFISRLVSGEKVPSDRTIADICREFNISELWLRTGEGEPHIQRDEDEEFLEVMEQIHMSDDDLIKRIIKAYWFMEDDEKAAIRKLIDCFTKK
;
A
#
# COMPACT_ATOMS: atom_id res chain seq x y z
N MET A 1 -19.63 -9.85 -3.59
CA MET A 1 -19.20 -9.78 -2.18
C MET A 1 -20.18 -8.91 -1.40
N GLU A 2 -21.19 -9.57 -0.87
CA GLU A 2 -22.33 -8.88 -0.26
C GLU A 2 -22.11 -8.54 1.21
N THR A 3 -21.21 -9.25 1.89
CA THR A 3 -20.95 -9.03 3.32
C THR A 3 -19.57 -8.47 3.56
N ILE A 4 -19.41 -7.78 4.69
CA ILE A 4 -18.10 -7.28 5.09
C ILE A 4 -17.12 -8.44 5.33
N ASN A 5 -17.60 -9.59 5.78
CA ASN A 5 -16.76 -10.76 5.99
C ASN A 5 -16.19 -11.29 4.68
N GLU A 6 -16.99 -11.30 3.62
CA GLU A 6 -16.52 -11.67 2.29
C GLU A 6 -15.48 -10.68 1.75
N ARG A 7 -15.69 -9.40 2.01
CA ARG A 7 -14.73 -8.37 1.61
C ARG A 7 -13.42 -8.49 2.38
N ILE A 8 -13.48 -8.84 3.67
CA ILE A 8 -12.27 -9.13 4.46
C ILE A 8 -11.53 -10.33 3.90
N ALA A 9 -12.24 -11.40 3.53
CA ALA A 9 -11.64 -12.58 2.88
C ALA A 9 -10.92 -12.17 1.59
N TRP A 10 -11.54 -11.29 0.82
CA TRP A 10 -10.91 -10.73 -0.38
C TRP A 10 -9.62 -9.98 -0.05
N CYS A 11 -9.62 -9.18 1.02
CA CYS A 11 -8.42 -8.45 1.46
C CYS A 11 -7.27 -9.38 1.80
N VAL A 12 -7.55 -10.47 2.51
CA VAL A 12 -6.53 -11.47 2.86
C VAL A 12 -5.92 -12.06 1.59
N LYS A 13 -6.76 -12.43 0.64
CA LYS A 13 -6.32 -13.01 -0.64
C LYS A 13 -5.52 -12.00 -1.46
N ASP A 14 -6.01 -10.77 -1.56
CA ASP A 14 -5.36 -9.70 -2.31
C ASP A 14 -3.98 -9.34 -1.74
N SER A 15 -3.81 -9.45 -0.43
CA SER A 15 -2.54 -9.13 0.23
C SER A 15 -1.42 -10.11 -0.11
N ASN A 16 -1.75 -11.29 -0.63
CA ASN A 16 -0.83 -12.40 -0.87
C ASN A 16 -0.13 -12.92 0.40
N LEU A 17 -0.68 -12.58 1.56
CA LEU A 17 -0.18 -13.05 2.86
C LEU A 17 -0.97 -14.27 3.32
N THR A 18 -0.35 -15.07 4.17
CA THR A 18 -1.07 -16.11 4.90
C THR A 18 -1.99 -15.45 5.93
N LYS A 19 -2.98 -16.19 6.43
CA LYS A 19 -3.85 -15.67 7.50
C LYS A 19 -3.04 -15.28 8.73
N THR A 20 -1.99 -16.05 9.05
CA THR A 20 -1.10 -15.75 10.17
C THR A 20 -0.37 -14.42 9.97
N ALA A 21 0.23 -14.22 8.80
CA ALA A 21 0.95 -12.99 8.50
C ALA A 21 0.00 -11.78 8.44
N PHE A 22 -1.18 -11.95 7.85
CA PHE A 22 -2.20 -10.90 7.82
C PHE A 22 -2.62 -10.51 9.24
N ALA A 23 -2.87 -11.50 10.10
CA ALA A 23 -3.25 -11.28 11.49
C ALA A 23 -2.17 -10.52 12.27
N GLU A 24 -0.91 -10.87 12.06
CA GLU A 24 0.23 -10.19 12.70
C GLU A 24 0.28 -8.70 12.34
N LYS A 25 -0.04 -8.35 11.09
CA LYS A 25 -0.05 -6.97 10.63
C LYS A 25 -1.04 -6.10 11.39
N ILE A 26 -2.14 -6.66 11.82
CA ILE A 26 -3.19 -5.92 12.54
C ILE A 26 -3.31 -6.32 14.02
N ASN A 27 -2.29 -7.03 14.54
CA ASN A 27 -2.18 -7.41 15.95
C ASN A 27 -3.36 -8.23 16.47
N VAL A 28 -3.81 -9.20 15.70
CA VAL A 28 -4.85 -10.15 16.12
C VAL A 28 -4.35 -11.57 15.90
N SER A 29 -5.06 -12.55 16.45
CA SER A 29 -4.70 -13.96 16.26
C SER A 29 -5.14 -14.49 14.90
N GLN A 30 -4.48 -15.53 14.43
CA GLN A 30 -4.86 -16.22 13.19
C GLN A 30 -6.27 -16.81 13.31
N SER A 31 -6.61 -17.32 14.49
CA SER A 31 -7.97 -17.83 14.77
C SER A 31 -9.03 -16.74 14.58
N PHE A 32 -8.74 -15.53 15.02
CA PHE A 32 -9.66 -14.40 14.85
C PHE A 32 -9.88 -14.08 13.37
N ILE A 33 -8.80 -14.05 12.58
CA ILE A 33 -8.92 -13.83 11.13
C ILE A 33 -9.74 -14.94 10.47
N SER A 34 -9.50 -16.21 10.85
CA SER A 34 -10.28 -17.34 10.31
C SER A 34 -11.77 -17.19 10.59
N ARG A 35 -12.14 -16.70 11.78
CA ARG A 35 -13.55 -16.48 12.14
C ARG A 35 -14.16 -15.30 11.39
N LEU A 36 -13.39 -14.25 11.16
CA LEU A 36 -13.85 -13.12 10.34
C LEU A 36 -14.10 -13.57 8.90
N VAL A 37 -13.15 -14.31 8.32
CA VAL A 37 -13.24 -14.78 6.93
C VAL A 37 -14.41 -15.73 6.74
N SER A 38 -14.68 -16.60 7.72
CA SER A 38 -15.79 -17.56 7.65
C SER A 38 -17.16 -16.96 7.93
N GLY A 39 -17.22 -15.73 8.42
CA GLY A 39 -18.47 -15.06 8.77
C GLY A 39 -18.95 -15.37 10.19
N GLU A 40 -18.17 -16.11 10.97
CA GLU A 40 -18.52 -16.47 12.35
C GLU A 40 -18.49 -15.26 13.29
N LYS A 41 -17.63 -14.29 13.00
CA LYS A 41 -17.54 -13.06 13.81
C LYS A 41 -17.70 -11.82 12.93
N VAL A 42 -18.24 -10.76 13.54
CA VAL A 42 -18.35 -9.44 12.91
C VAL A 42 -17.14 -8.61 13.33
N PRO A 43 -16.47 -7.92 12.41
CA PRO A 43 -15.33 -7.09 12.77
C PRO A 43 -15.75 -5.86 13.57
N SER A 44 -14.93 -5.47 14.54
CA SER A 44 -15.12 -4.21 15.27
C SER A 44 -14.66 -3.03 14.42
N ASP A 45 -15.05 -1.82 14.80
CA ASP A 45 -14.59 -0.60 14.13
C ASP A 45 -13.07 -0.49 14.14
N ARG A 46 -12.44 -0.90 15.24
CA ARG A 46 -10.98 -0.91 15.36
C ARG A 46 -10.33 -1.87 14.34
N THR A 47 -10.87 -3.08 14.21
CA THR A 47 -10.38 -4.06 13.25
C THR A 47 -10.50 -3.53 11.83
N ILE A 48 -11.63 -2.91 11.50
CA ILE A 48 -11.85 -2.30 10.17
C ILE A 48 -10.81 -1.21 9.92
N ALA A 49 -10.61 -0.32 10.89
CA ALA A 49 -9.63 0.76 10.78
C ALA A 49 -8.20 0.22 10.58
N ASP A 50 -7.84 -0.82 11.32
CA ASP A 50 -6.52 -1.43 11.22
C ASP A 50 -6.29 -2.05 9.84
N ILE A 51 -7.27 -2.76 9.30
CA ILE A 51 -7.20 -3.34 7.96
C ILE A 51 -7.04 -2.24 6.90
N CYS A 52 -7.84 -1.20 6.99
CA CYS A 52 -7.81 -0.10 6.03
C CYS A 52 -6.46 0.61 6.05
N ARG A 53 -5.90 0.86 7.23
CA ARG A 53 -4.62 1.52 7.38
C ARG A 53 -3.46 0.66 6.87
N GLU A 54 -3.40 -0.61 7.27
CA GLU A 54 -2.27 -1.47 6.95
C GLU A 54 -2.22 -1.91 5.49
N PHE A 55 -3.38 -2.02 4.83
CA PHE A 55 -3.47 -2.55 3.49
C PHE A 55 -3.98 -1.54 2.45
N ASN A 56 -4.08 -0.27 2.80
CA ASN A 56 -4.60 0.80 1.92
C ASN A 56 -5.97 0.46 1.33
N ILE A 57 -6.85 -0.05 2.17
CA ILE A 57 -8.22 -0.41 1.77
C ILE A 57 -9.15 0.75 2.08
N SER A 58 -10.06 1.03 1.16
CA SER A 58 -11.11 2.04 1.35
C SER A 58 -12.10 1.56 2.42
N GLU A 59 -12.29 2.37 3.46
CA GLU A 59 -13.25 2.05 4.52
C GLU A 59 -14.68 1.99 3.97
N LEU A 60 -15.03 2.91 3.06
CA LEU A 60 -16.34 2.90 2.42
C LEU A 60 -16.57 1.58 1.69
N TRP A 61 -15.60 1.14 0.89
CA TRP A 61 -15.71 -0.13 0.19
C TRP A 61 -15.82 -1.31 1.16
N LEU A 62 -14.98 -1.34 2.20
CA LEU A 62 -14.98 -2.45 3.15
C LEU A 62 -16.30 -2.55 3.89
N ARG A 63 -16.89 -1.43 4.29
CA ARG A 63 -18.15 -1.40 5.03
C ARG A 63 -19.38 -1.60 4.15
N THR A 64 -19.39 -1.04 2.94
CA THR A 64 -20.60 -0.98 2.11
C THR A 64 -20.52 -1.69 0.78
N GLY A 65 -19.32 -1.96 0.30
CA GLY A 65 -19.10 -2.52 -1.03
C GLY A 65 -19.09 -1.48 -2.13
N GLU A 66 -19.28 -0.20 -1.80
CA GLU A 66 -19.28 0.88 -2.79
C GLU A 66 -17.87 1.36 -3.10
N GLY A 67 -17.63 1.71 -4.36
CA GLY A 67 -16.35 2.24 -4.81
C GLY A 67 -15.31 1.16 -5.04
N GLU A 68 -14.06 1.57 -5.09
CA GLU A 68 -12.94 0.68 -5.34
C GLU A 68 -12.33 0.19 -4.02
N PRO A 69 -11.82 -1.07 -3.98
CA PRO A 69 -11.23 -1.62 -2.76
C PRO A 69 -10.03 -0.83 -2.25
N HIS A 70 -9.12 -0.46 -3.14
CA HIS A 70 -7.91 0.24 -2.77
C HIS A 70 -8.09 1.75 -2.79
N ILE A 71 -7.45 2.43 -1.84
CA ILE A 71 -7.41 3.88 -1.82
C ILE A 71 -6.55 4.33 -3.01
N GLN A 72 -7.13 5.16 -3.87
CA GLN A 72 -6.42 5.76 -4.98
C GLN A 72 -5.62 6.94 -4.46
N ARG A 73 -4.28 6.85 -4.55
CA ARG A 73 -3.41 7.97 -4.18
C ARG A 73 -3.11 8.78 -5.43
N ASP A 74 -3.14 10.09 -5.28
CA ASP A 74 -2.68 10.99 -6.33
C ASP A 74 -1.15 10.85 -6.44
N GLU A 75 -0.66 10.48 -7.62
CA GLU A 75 0.76 10.30 -7.88
C GLU A 75 1.56 11.58 -7.62
N ASP A 76 0.98 12.74 -7.93
CA ASP A 76 1.61 14.03 -7.70
C ASP A 76 1.75 14.33 -6.21
N GLU A 77 0.73 14.03 -5.42
CA GLU A 77 0.79 14.19 -3.96
C GLU A 77 1.82 13.25 -3.34
N GLU A 78 1.86 12.01 -3.79
CA GLU A 78 2.84 11.03 -3.34
C GLU A 78 4.26 11.48 -3.68
N PHE A 79 4.46 11.99 -4.89
CA PHE A 79 5.75 12.50 -5.32
C PHE A 79 6.21 13.66 -4.43
N LEU A 80 5.32 14.62 -4.16
CA LEU A 80 5.65 15.78 -3.31
C LEU A 80 5.98 15.33 -1.88
N GLU A 81 5.26 14.36 -1.35
CA GLU A 81 5.52 13.79 -0.02
C GLU A 81 6.91 13.17 0.04
N VAL A 82 7.27 12.37 -0.95
CA VAL A 82 8.59 11.73 -1.02
C VAL A 82 9.69 12.79 -1.14
N MET A 83 9.49 13.81 -1.96
CA MET A 83 10.47 14.89 -2.13
C MET A 83 10.68 15.67 -0.85
N GLU A 84 9.61 15.90 -0.09
CA GLU A 84 9.71 16.56 1.22
C GLU A 84 10.52 15.72 2.21
N GLN A 85 10.25 14.42 2.25
CA GLN A 85 11.01 13.50 3.11
C GLN A 85 12.49 13.48 2.74
N ILE A 86 12.81 13.46 1.46
CA ILE A 86 14.19 13.51 0.98
C ILE A 86 14.85 14.82 1.38
N HIS A 87 14.13 15.93 1.23
CA HIS A 87 14.64 17.25 1.61
C HIS A 87 14.99 17.31 3.09
N MET A 88 14.18 16.71 3.95
CA MET A 88 14.38 16.69 5.40
C MET A 88 15.38 15.64 5.86
N SER A 89 15.78 14.72 5.00
CA SER A 89 16.71 13.65 5.33
C SER A 89 18.15 14.13 5.37
N ASP A 90 19.01 13.36 6.04
CA ASP A 90 20.45 13.58 6.06
C ASP A 90 21.19 12.83 4.94
N ASP A 91 20.45 12.25 4.01
CA ASP A 91 21.01 11.46 2.92
C ASP A 91 21.48 12.35 1.77
N ASP A 92 22.74 12.77 1.84
CA ASP A 92 23.34 13.61 0.80
C ASP A 92 23.47 12.90 -0.54
N LEU A 93 23.62 11.57 -0.53
CA LEU A 93 23.79 10.81 -1.78
C LEU A 93 22.53 10.88 -2.63
N ILE A 94 21.35 10.67 -2.04
CA ILE A 94 20.09 10.72 -2.79
C ILE A 94 19.85 12.12 -3.35
N LYS A 95 20.17 13.15 -2.59
CA LYS A 95 20.03 14.55 -3.03
C LYS A 95 20.94 14.85 -4.21
N ARG A 96 22.17 14.35 -4.17
CA ARG A 96 23.14 14.52 -5.26
C ARG A 96 22.69 13.78 -6.52
N ILE A 97 22.14 12.57 -6.38
CA ILE A 97 21.62 11.78 -7.50
C ILE A 97 20.48 12.53 -8.19
N ILE A 98 19.53 13.06 -7.41
CA ILE A 98 18.38 13.78 -7.95
C ILE A 98 18.85 15.03 -8.71
N LYS A 99 19.75 15.82 -8.13
CA LYS A 99 20.29 17.02 -8.78
C LYS A 99 21.06 16.67 -10.06
N ALA A 100 21.89 15.64 -9.99
CA ALA A 100 22.69 15.21 -11.12
C ALA A 100 21.80 14.79 -12.29
N TYR A 101 20.75 13.99 -12.01
CA TYR A 101 19.81 13.55 -13.04
C TYR A 101 19.09 14.76 -13.67
N TRP A 102 18.58 15.65 -12.83
CA TRP A 102 17.81 16.81 -13.31
C TRP A 102 18.60 17.69 -14.28
N PHE A 103 19.90 17.88 -14.03
CA PHE A 103 20.76 18.71 -14.86
C PHE A 103 21.52 17.98 -15.94
N MET A 104 21.27 16.67 -16.13
CA MET A 104 21.88 15.89 -17.21
C MET A 104 21.34 16.31 -18.57
N GLU A 105 22.16 16.07 -19.59
CA GLU A 105 21.72 16.20 -20.98
C GLU A 105 20.74 15.08 -21.33
N ASP A 106 19.94 15.27 -22.40
CA ASP A 106 18.88 14.33 -22.76
C ASP A 106 19.40 12.91 -23.06
N ASP A 107 20.54 12.78 -23.69
CA ASP A 107 21.15 11.48 -24.00
C ASP A 107 21.59 10.76 -22.72
N GLU A 108 22.15 11.49 -21.77
CA GLU A 108 22.52 10.95 -20.46
C GLU A 108 21.30 10.49 -19.68
N LYS A 109 20.22 11.29 -19.68
CA LYS A 109 18.95 10.94 -19.04
C LYS A 109 18.34 9.68 -19.65
N ALA A 110 18.46 9.52 -20.97
CA ALA A 110 17.94 8.33 -21.64
C ALA A 110 18.63 7.06 -21.16
N ALA A 111 19.94 7.12 -20.94
CA ALA A 111 20.71 5.99 -20.39
C ALA A 111 20.25 5.62 -18.98
N ILE A 112 20.06 6.63 -18.12
CA ILE A 112 19.59 6.43 -16.75
C ILE A 112 18.16 5.87 -16.75
N ARG A 113 17.27 6.34 -17.64
CA ARG A 113 15.91 5.81 -17.76
C ARG A 113 15.92 4.32 -18.10
N LYS A 114 16.77 3.89 -19.01
CA LYS A 114 16.91 2.47 -19.34
C LYS A 114 17.31 1.64 -18.13
N LEU A 115 18.25 2.15 -17.34
CA LEU A 115 18.72 1.48 -16.14
C LEU A 115 17.59 1.36 -15.10
N ILE A 116 16.88 2.43 -14.87
CA ILE A 116 15.74 2.45 -13.91
C ILE A 116 14.65 1.50 -14.39
N ASP A 117 14.31 1.49 -15.67
CA ASP A 117 13.31 0.59 -16.22
C ASP A 117 13.67 -0.87 -15.99
N CYS A 118 14.95 -1.23 -16.05
CA CYS A 118 15.43 -2.58 -15.73
C CYS A 118 15.17 -2.96 -14.27
N PHE A 119 15.30 -2.01 -13.34
CA PHE A 119 15.06 -2.25 -11.91
C PHE A 119 13.59 -2.24 -11.53
N THR A 120 12.78 -1.45 -12.21
CA THR A 120 11.36 -1.23 -11.84
C THR A 120 10.39 -2.04 -12.68
N LYS A 121 10.86 -2.68 -13.72
CA LYS A 121 10.04 -3.51 -14.61
C LYS A 121 9.57 -4.76 -13.86
N LYS A 122 8.28 -4.95 -13.84
CA LYS A 122 7.65 -6.12 -13.22
C LYS A 122 7.11 -7.06 -14.29
#